data_eca276deb18cd3422bd86fb7e8457ffd
#
_entry.id   eca276deb18cd3422bd86fb7e8457ffd
#
_cell.length_a   1.000
_cell.length_b   1.000
_cell.length_c   1.000
_cell.angle_alpha   90.00
_cell.angle_beta   90.00
_cell.angle_gamma   90.00
#
_symmetry.space_group_name_H-M   'P 1'
#
loop_
_entity.id
_entity.type
_entity.pdbx_description
1 polymer ?
#
loop_
_entity_poly.entity_id
_entity_poly.type
_entity_poly.pdbx_seq_one_letter_code
_entity_poly.pdbx_strand_id
1 'polypeptide(L)'
;MQILPRLRTRFGEGVGAEILISPPDVSENNKTFIAEDASVSASSFTVDNGNVFSNNQYGVVGSFGSAKSEIVRISSAAATVLSLSGASSFAHNRGERVAFIPYNQVVIERSTDGGSTYAELATVSIRPDSTDTFYADTGGLSTYYYRARFKNSTDTTYSQYSDGIIATGFAENSAGSIIREALIGIGERIDGEVITKEFLYTALNEGRQEVDKAAGAGRWSFRTEFDYDAGNVIPGHDRISVPSTLRRPDTYEHILSIRIGKSKTEIRPVDKVAMNRWYLGVARTTLNGAITTGSTSIILTSSGDFDESGSIDIAGAAVSDTIDAVDYTSNTESTNTLGTVTGIKAAGHSSGAIAWQGASFGYPTEYAVVDGEIIFSQPFDDDHAGENIWMDFYEKISAVNSDADTLDETNFTMYIPYMRYRIKLRRDKDLDRDKDADFKTWKEQKEALVAQEFLGQDIRIQVDVPR
;
A
#
# COMPACT_ATOMS: atom_id res chain seq x y z
N MET A 1 16.56 16.50 -13.87
CA MET A 1 17.58 15.45 -14.12
C MET A 1 17.23 14.21 -13.33
N GLN A 2 16.99 13.10 -14.00
CA GLN A 2 16.59 11.85 -13.34
C GLN A 2 17.77 11.28 -12.57
N ILE A 3 17.63 11.21 -11.26
CA ILE A 3 18.69 10.73 -10.36
C ILE A 3 18.51 9.22 -10.05
N LEU A 4 17.31 8.67 -10.34
CA LEU A 4 16.97 7.28 -10.07
C LEU A 4 17.01 6.42 -11.32
N PRO A 5 17.63 5.21 -11.29
CA PRO A 5 17.53 4.29 -12.41
C PRO A 5 16.11 3.77 -12.56
N ARG A 6 15.65 3.60 -13.78
CA ARG A 6 14.43 2.87 -14.11
C ARG A 6 14.81 1.44 -14.48
N LEU A 7 14.27 0.49 -13.72
CA LEU A 7 14.46 -0.92 -13.97
C LEU A 7 13.27 -1.52 -14.70
N ARG A 8 13.59 -2.46 -15.57
CA ARG A 8 12.65 -3.42 -16.13
C ARG A 8 13.29 -4.78 -15.98
N THR A 9 12.52 -5.75 -15.61
CA THR A 9 12.96 -7.12 -15.48
C THR A 9 12.18 -8.03 -16.43
N ARG A 10 12.80 -9.08 -16.88
CA ARG A 10 12.18 -10.16 -17.62
C ARG A 10 12.78 -11.46 -17.11
N PHE A 11 11.94 -12.44 -16.87
CA PHE A 11 12.37 -13.76 -16.44
C PHE A 11 12.12 -14.78 -17.56
N GLY A 12 13.15 -15.58 -17.86
CA GLY A 12 13.07 -16.70 -18.78
C GLY A 12 13.43 -18.00 -18.07
N GLU A 13 12.57 -19.01 -18.14
CA GLU A 13 12.85 -20.32 -17.57
C GLU A 13 14.10 -20.92 -18.26
N GLY A 14 15.10 -21.28 -17.45
CA GLY A 14 16.41 -21.75 -17.94
C GLY A 14 17.38 -20.66 -18.38
N VAL A 15 16.98 -19.40 -18.44
CA VAL A 15 17.82 -18.25 -18.82
C VAL A 15 18.16 -17.38 -17.60
N GLY A 16 17.28 -17.35 -16.59
CA GLY A 16 17.38 -16.49 -15.42
C GLY A 16 16.68 -15.17 -15.59
N ALA A 17 17.11 -14.14 -14.85
CA ALA A 17 16.53 -12.81 -14.87
C ALA A 17 17.34 -11.87 -15.78
N GLU A 18 16.68 -11.23 -16.72
CA GLU A 18 17.21 -10.12 -17.51
C GLU A 18 16.82 -8.79 -16.89
N ILE A 19 17.80 -7.93 -16.67
CA ILE A 19 17.61 -6.63 -16.01
C ILE A 19 18.01 -5.56 -17.02
N LEU A 20 17.06 -4.71 -17.36
CA LEU A 20 17.25 -3.58 -18.25
C LEU A 20 17.16 -2.29 -17.43
N ILE A 21 18.15 -1.43 -17.57
CA ILE A 21 18.27 -0.21 -16.79
C ILE A 21 18.38 0.96 -17.77
N SER A 22 17.41 1.86 -17.74
CA SER A 22 17.45 3.06 -18.57
C SER A 22 18.59 3.97 -18.13
N PRO A 23 19.30 4.64 -19.05
CA PRO A 23 20.40 5.52 -18.71
C PRO A 23 19.94 6.72 -17.89
N PRO A 24 20.86 7.40 -17.17
CA PRO A 24 20.55 8.65 -16.49
C PRO A 24 20.27 9.76 -17.53
N ASP A 25 19.47 10.74 -17.11
CA ASP A 25 19.27 11.92 -17.93
C ASP A 25 20.58 12.69 -18.12
N VAL A 26 20.80 13.17 -19.32
CA VAL A 26 21.92 14.08 -19.63
C VAL A 26 21.58 15.51 -19.25
N SER A 27 22.57 16.29 -18.86
CA SER A 27 22.35 17.70 -18.55
C SER A 27 22.19 18.51 -19.83
N GLU A 28 21.05 19.11 -20.03
CA GLU A 28 20.80 20.04 -21.14
C GLU A 28 21.52 21.41 -20.95
N ASN A 29 21.83 21.76 -19.71
CA ASN A 29 22.51 22.99 -19.38
C ASN A 29 24.05 22.87 -19.56
N ASN A 30 24.59 21.67 -19.32
CA ASN A 30 26.02 21.39 -19.40
C ASN A 30 26.30 20.54 -20.64
N LYS A 31 26.25 21.17 -21.82
CA LYS A 31 26.52 20.53 -23.09
C LYS A 31 27.34 21.46 -23.99
N THR A 32 28.11 20.84 -24.86
CA THR A 32 28.83 21.50 -25.95
C THR A 32 28.75 20.69 -27.24
N PHE A 33 29.30 21.16 -28.33
CA PHE A 33 29.34 20.45 -29.60
C PHE A 33 30.78 20.32 -30.06
N ILE A 34 31.08 19.23 -30.74
CA ILE A 34 32.38 19.00 -31.37
C ILE A 34 32.54 20.02 -32.54
N ALA A 35 33.58 20.83 -32.48
CA ALA A 35 33.84 21.92 -33.46
C ALA A 35 34.58 21.44 -34.68
N GLU A 36 35.34 20.32 -34.58
CA GLU A 36 36.12 19.71 -35.65
C GLU A 36 36.00 18.21 -35.60
N ASP A 37 36.04 17.53 -36.76
CA ASP A 37 35.97 16.05 -36.79
C ASP A 37 37.08 15.42 -35.95
N ALA A 38 36.73 14.50 -35.11
CA ALA A 38 37.63 13.73 -34.25
C ALA A 38 37.79 12.32 -34.80
N SER A 39 39.02 11.89 -34.96
CA SER A 39 39.34 10.52 -35.43
C SER A 39 39.13 9.51 -34.30
N VAL A 40 39.01 8.22 -34.66
CA VAL A 40 39.10 7.11 -33.69
C VAL A 40 40.40 7.24 -32.90
N SER A 41 40.35 6.93 -31.62
CA SER A 41 41.48 7.03 -30.68
C SER A 41 41.94 8.46 -30.41
N ALA A 42 41.10 9.48 -30.63
CA ALA A 42 41.42 10.85 -30.24
C ALA A 42 41.57 10.95 -28.72
N SER A 43 42.62 11.63 -28.27
CA SER A 43 42.87 11.94 -26.84
C SER A 43 42.26 13.27 -26.40
N SER A 44 41.68 14.01 -27.31
CA SER A 44 40.99 15.27 -27.04
C SER A 44 39.97 15.58 -28.13
N PHE A 45 38.94 16.37 -27.76
CA PHE A 45 37.99 16.94 -28.71
C PHE A 45 38.14 18.48 -28.75
N THR A 46 38.19 19.03 -29.96
CA THR A 46 37.97 20.48 -30.16
C THR A 46 36.46 20.71 -30.06
N VAL A 47 36.02 21.62 -29.20
CA VAL A 47 34.60 21.89 -28.90
C VAL A 47 34.30 23.39 -28.94
N ASP A 48 33.02 23.73 -29.14
CA ASP A 48 32.58 25.13 -29.18
C ASP A 48 32.77 25.85 -27.83
N ASN A 49 32.50 25.15 -26.70
CA ASN A 49 32.68 25.68 -25.35
C ASN A 49 33.00 24.55 -24.36
N GLY A 50 34.25 24.37 -24.03
CA GLY A 50 34.68 23.37 -23.04
C GLY A 50 34.46 23.79 -21.57
N ASN A 51 34.25 25.10 -21.28
CA ASN A 51 34.09 25.61 -19.94
C ASN A 51 32.80 25.14 -19.25
N VAL A 52 31.89 24.52 -19.99
CA VAL A 52 30.69 23.90 -19.43
C VAL A 52 30.98 22.60 -18.65
N PHE A 53 32.20 22.08 -18.78
CA PHE A 53 32.68 20.90 -18.05
C PHE A 53 33.74 21.29 -17.00
N SER A 54 33.83 20.47 -15.97
CA SER A 54 34.92 20.49 -15.01
C SER A 54 35.82 19.26 -15.19
N ASN A 55 37.03 19.34 -14.68
CA ASN A 55 37.96 18.22 -14.73
C ASN A 55 37.37 16.99 -13.99
N ASN A 56 37.67 15.81 -14.51
CA ASN A 56 37.24 14.52 -14.03
C ASN A 56 35.73 14.22 -14.15
N GLN A 57 34.96 15.02 -14.86
CA GLN A 57 33.58 14.75 -15.19
C GLN A 57 33.44 13.74 -16.34
N TYR A 58 32.26 13.14 -16.45
CA TYR A 58 31.88 12.30 -17.57
C TYR A 58 30.99 13.05 -18.56
N GLY A 59 31.23 12.81 -19.82
CA GLY A 59 30.41 13.31 -20.93
C GLY A 59 29.94 12.15 -21.81
N VAL A 60 28.68 12.22 -22.26
CA VAL A 60 28.19 11.38 -23.37
C VAL A 60 28.40 12.10 -24.66
N VAL A 61 29.09 11.46 -25.59
CA VAL A 61 29.24 11.91 -26.97
C VAL A 61 28.12 11.27 -27.79
N GLY A 62 27.37 12.08 -28.53
CA GLY A 62 26.19 11.64 -29.26
C GLY A 62 24.93 11.58 -28.39
N SER A 63 24.04 10.66 -28.72
CA SER A 63 22.76 10.43 -27.99
C SER A 63 22.65 8.97 -27.59
N PHE A 64 22.12 8.71 -26.41
CA PHE A 64 21.82 7.33 -25.97
C PHE A 64 21.02 6.56 -27.03
N GLY A 65 21.42 5.32 -27.27
CA GLY A 65 20.82 4.46 -28.30
C GLY A 65 21.41 4.66 -29.71
N SER A 66 22.37 5.55 -29.88
CA SER A 66 23.09 5.73 -31.17
C SER A 66 24.33 4.83 -31.19
N ALA A 67 24.55 4.13 -32.30
CA ALA A 67 25.59 3.11 -32.44
C ALA A 67 27.04 3.58 -32.20
N LYS A 68 27.30 4.88 -32.30
CA LYS A 68 28.63 5.48 -32.05
C LYS A 68 28.68 6.31 -30.77
N SER A 69 27.63 6.27 -29.96
CA SER A 69 27.65 7.00 -28.69
C SER A 69 28.61 6.34 -27.72
N GLU A 70 29.38 7.17 -27.02
CA GLU A 70 30.30 6.70 -25.98
C GLU A 70 30.29 7.63 -24.76
N ILE A 71 30.66 7.08 -23.61
CA ILE A 71 30.89 7.84 -22.38
C ILE A 71 32.39 8.04 -22.24
N VAL A 72 32.80 9.30 -22.24
CA VAL A 72 34.20 9.69 -22.08
C VAL A 72 34.40 10.36 -20.72
N ARG A 73 35.56 10.13 -20.10
CA ARG A 73 35.98 10.88 -18.92
C ARG A 73 36.86 12.04 -19.36
N ILE A 74 36.49 13.22 -18.97
CA ILE A 74 37.21 14.46 -19.29
C ILE A 74 38.29 14.67 -18.23
N SER A 75 39.57 14.52 -18.59
CA SER A 75 40.69 14.75 -17.71
C SER A 75 40.93 16.24 -17.42
N SER A 76 40.76 17.09 -18.45
CA SER A 76 40.78 18.54 -18.31
C SER A 76 39.88 19.21 -19.32
N ALA A 77 39.30 20.33 -18.95
CA ALA A 77 38.45 21.15 -19.78
C ALA A 77 39.03 22.55 -19.92
N ALA A 78 39.17 23.01 -21.16
CA ALA A 78 39.59 24.37 -21.54
C ALA A 78 38.55 24.97 -22.47
N ALA A 79 38.66 26.27 -22.76
CA ALA A 79 37.62 27.00 -23.48
C ALA A 79 37.17 26.33 -24.81
N THR A 80 38.10 25.72 -25.55
CA THR A 80 37.81 25.08 -26.84
C THR A 80 38.28 23.64 -26.94
N VAL A 81 38.78 23.05 -25.85
CA VAL A 81 39.32 21.68 -25.85
C VAL A 81 38.91 20.90 -24.62
N LEU A 82 38.42 19.70 -24.84
CA LEU A 82 38.20 18.69 -23.84
C LEU A 82 39.27 17.60 -23.98
N SER A 83 40.21 17.51 -23.03
CA SER A 83 41.17 16.41 -22.99
C SER A 83 40.53 15.20 -22.33
N LEU A 84 40.75 14.02 -22.88
CA LEU A 84 40.14 12.77 -22.39
C LEU A 84 41.12 12.00 -21.52
N SER A 85 40.61 11.28 -20.53
CA SER A 85 41.41 10.35 -19.71
C SER A 85 41.76 9.05 -20.42
N GLY A 86 41.12 8.77 -21.53
CA GLY A 86 41.33 7.61 -22.41
C GLY A 86 41.05 8.02 -23.86
N ALA A 87 41.49 7.23 -24.80
CA ALA A 87 41.23 7.47 -26.22
C ALA A 87 39.74 7.21 -26.53
N SER A 88 39.16 8.01 -27.45
CA SER A 88 37.79 7.77 -27.96
C SER A 88 37.71 6.43 -28.68
N SER A 89 36.59 5.72 -28.51
CA SER A 89 36.36 4.44 -29.17
C SER A 89 35.89 4.60 -30.61
N PHE A 90 35.28 5.74 -30.94
CA PHE A 90 34.70 6.02 -32.24
C PHE A 90 35.25 7.33 -32.82
N ALA A 91 35.10 7.48 -34.13
CA ALA A 91 35.25 8.75 -34.79
C ALA A 91 33.97 9.58 -34.66
N HIS A 92 34.10 10.84 -34.34
CA HIS A 92 32.99 11.77 -34.12
C HIS A 92 33.04 12.92 -35.10
N ASN A 93 31.89 13.28 -35.62
CA ASN A 93 31.81 14.37 -36.61
C ASN A 93 31.60 15.71 -35.91
N ARG A 94 31.99 16.77 -36.60
CA ARG A 94 31.64 18.14 -36.23
C ARG A 94 30.14 18.26 -36.04
N GLY A 95 29.73 18.94 -34.96
CA GLY A 95 28.34 19.16 -34.59
C GLY A 95 27.75 18.07 -33.72
N GLU A 96 28.48 16.99 -33.44
CA GLU A 96 28.03 16.01 -32.46
C GLU A 96 28.03 16.59 -31.03
N ARG A 97 27.01 16.25 -30.28
CA ARG A 97 26.81 16.75 -28.92
C ARG A 97 27.71 16.02 -27.94
N VAL A 98 28.31 16.77 -27.02
CA VAL A 98 28.94 16.25 -25.80
C VAL A 98 28.13 16.80 -24.61
N ALA A 99 27.48 15.96 -23.84
CA ALA A 99 26.63 16.38 -22.73
C ALA A 99 27.08 15.72 -21.41
N PHE A 100 27.09 16.51 -20.32
CA PHE A 100 27.49 16.03 -19.01
C PHE A 100 26.52 14.95 -18.50
N ILE A 101 27.11 13.89 -17.91
CA ILE A 101 26.39 12.91 -17.11
C ILE A 101 27.05 12.73 -15.74
N PRO A 102 26.28 12.61 -14.66
CA PRO A 102 26.84 12.50 -13.31
C PRO A 102 27.40 11.11 -12.99
N TYR A 103 27.01 10.08 -13.74
CA TYR A 103 27.32 8.68 -13.46
C TYR A 103 27.73 7.94 -14.73
N ASN A 104 28.64 6.97 -14.58
CA ASN A 104 29.14 6.16 -15.70
C ASN A 104 28.92 4.65 -15.50
N GLN A 105 28.44 4.25 -14.32
CA GLN A 105 28.20 2.86 -13.95
C GLN A 105 26.83 2.68 -13.29
N VAL A 106 26.35 1.45 -13.28
CA VAL A 106 25.17 0.99 -12.55
C VAL A 106 25.59 -0.11 -11.59
N VAL A 107 25.21 0.03 -10.32
CA VAL A 107 25.28 -1.04 -9.31
C VAL A 107 23.91 -1.72 -9.26
N ILE A 108 23.89 -3.03 -9.45
CA ILE A 108 22.71 -3.87 -9.43
C ILE A 108 22.77 -4.68 -8.15
N GLU A 109 21.70 -4.68 -7.38
CA GLU A 109 21.54 -5.47 -6.17
C GLU A 109 20.38 -6.46 -6.33
N ARG A 110 20.53 -7.61 -5.67
CA ARG A 110 19.53 -8.69 -5.66
C ARG A 110 19.09 -9.00 -4.23
N SER A 111 17.80 -9.26 -4.08
CA SER A 111 17.19 -9.81 -2.87
C SER A 111 16.66 -11.21 -3.16
N THR A 112 16.89 -12.13 -2.24
CA THR A 112 16.37 -13.50 -2.26
C THR A 112 15.28 -13.76 -1.22
N ASP A 113 14.91 -12.72 -0.45
CA ASP A 113 14.00 -12.75 0.70
C ASP A 113 12.78 -11.85 0.53
N GLY A 114 12.28 -11.73 -0.71
CA GLY A 114 11.09 -10.96 -1.02
C GLY A 114 11.28 -9.43 -0.97
N GLY A 115 12.53 -8.94 -1.14
CA GLY A 115 12.83 -7.51 -1.12
C GLY A 115 13.17 -6.95 0.26
N SER A 116 13.31 -7.79 1.28
CA SER A 116 13.62 -7.35 2.66
C SER A 116 15.07 -6.94 2.80
N THR A 117 16.01 -7.73 2.25
CA THR A 117 17.43 -7.41 2.23
C THR A 117 18.00 -7.49 0.82
N TYR A 118 18.99 -6.67 0.50
CA TYR A 118 19.62 -6.61 -0.81
C TYR A 118 21.14 -6.75 -0.68
N ALA A 119 21.74 -7.53 -1.60
CA ALA A 119 23.19 -7.65 -1.74
C ALA A 119 23.61 -7.23 -3.14
N GLU A 120 24.79 -6.61 -3.25
CA GLU A 120 25.36 -6.26 -4.55
C GLU A 120 25.58 -7.52 -5.39
N LEU A 121 25.01 -7.53 -6.59
CA LEU A 121 25.12 -8.61 -7.56
C LEU A 121 26.20 -8.29 -8.61
N ALA A 122 26.17 -7.06 -9.12
CA ALA A 122 27.09 -6.62 -10.17
C ALA A 122 27.22 -5.09 -10.21
N THR A 123 28.37 -4.62 -10.69
CA THR A 123 28.57 -3.24 -11.15
C THR A 123 28.93 -3.27 -12.62
N VAL A 124 28.12 -2.64 -13.47
CA VAL A 124 28.31 -2.62 -14.93
C VAL A 124 28.43 -1.18 -15.45
N SER A 125 29.16 -1.00 -16.55
CA SER A 125 29.23 0.31 -17.22
C SER A 125 27.90 0.62 -17.91
N ILE A 126 27.48 1.89 -17.87
CA ILE A 126 26.34 2.37 -18.65
C ILE A 126 26.67 2.24 -20.13
N ARG A 127 25.73 1.69 -20.91
CA ARG A 127 25.89 1.48 -22.35
C ARG A 127 25.24 2.61 -23.14
N PRO A 128 26.02 3.55 -23.65
CA PRO A 128 25.49 4.69 -24.40
C PRO A 128 25.02 4.30 -25.81
N ASP A 129 25.54 3.23 -26.37
CA ASP A 129 25.18 2.68 -27.68
C ASP A 129 23.83 1.97 -27.71
N SER A 130 23.19 1.84 -26.55
CA SER A 130 21.88 1.22 -26.37
C SER A 130 20.91 2.11 -25.62
N THR A 131 19.62 1.89 -25.81
CA THR A 131 18.55 2.58 -25.07
C THR A 131 18.52 2.17 -23.59
N ASP A 132 19.06 0.99 -23.26
CA ASP A 132 19.13 0.46 -21.91
C ASP A 132 20.46 -0.25 -21.66
N THR A 133 20.95 -0.17 -20.45
CA THR A 133 22.04 -1.03 -19.99
C THR A 133 21.45 -2.37 -19.59
N PHE A 134 21.98 -3.45 -20.17
CA PHE A 134 21.51 -4.82 -19.97
C PHE A 134 22.43 -5.59 -19.03
N TYR A 135 21.83 -6.38 -18.15
CA TYR A 135 22.52 -7.35 -17.31
C TYR A 135 21.70 -8.65 -17.21
N ALA A 136 22.34 -9.79 -17.34
CA ALA A 136 21.72 -11.10 -17.19
C ALA A 136 22.18 -11.77 -15.88
N ASP A 137 21.25 -12.02 -14.97
CA ASP A 137 21.47 -12.87 -13.79
C ASP A 137 21.05 -14.30 -14.13
N THR A 138 21.98 -15.10 -14.60
CA THR A 138 21.73 -16.50 -14.97
C THR A 138 21.37 -17.40 -13.78
N GLY A 139 21.69 -16.96 -12.55
CA GLY A 139 21.28 -17.62 -11.30
C GLY A 139 20.00 -17.03 -10.69
N GLY A 140 19.36 -16.09 -11.39
CA GLY A 140 18.13 -15.46 -10.94
C GLY A 140 16.94 -16.43 -10.93
N LEU A 141 16.06 -16.29 -9.95
CA LEU A 141 14.78 -17.01 -9.86
C LEU A 141 13.63 -16.04 -10.04
N SER A 142 12.47 -16.54 -10.46
CA SER A 142 11.25 -15.75 -10.66
C SER A 142 10.79 -14.97 -9.43
N THR A 143 11.15 -15.43 -8.24
CA THR A 143 10.82 -14.84 -6.93
C THR A 143 11.82 -13.81 -6.43
N TYR A 144 12.95 -13.63 -7.10
CA TYR A 144 13.97 -12.68 -6.67
C TYR A 144 13.58 -11.25 -7.02
N TYR A 145 14.03 -10.30 -6.18
CA TYR A 145 13.84 -8.89 -6.40
C TYR A 145 15.16 -8.22 -6.76
N TYR A 146 15.10 -7.21 -7.62
CA TYR A 146 16.24 -6.44 -8.07
C TYR A 146 16.00 -4.95 -7.83
N ARG A 147 17.07 -4.25 -7.47
CA ARG A 147 17.12 -2.79 -7.49
C ARG A 147 18.46 -2.33 -8.02
N ALA A 148 18.53 -1.09 -8.46
CA ALA A 148 19.78 -0.53 -8.95
C ALA A 148 19.96 0.91 -8.46
N ARG A 149 21.21 1.36 -8.49
CA ARG A 149 21.60 2.77 -8.37
C ARG A 149 22.70 3.10 -9.36
N PHE A 150 22.76 4.33 -9.79
CA PHE A 150 23.89 4.81 -10.58
C PHE A 150 25.10 5.07 -9.68
N LYS A 151 26.30 4.92 -10.28
CA LYS A 151 27.57 5.14 -9.60
C LYS A 151 28.49 5.98 -10.49
N ASN A 152 29.16 6.94 -9.88
CA ASN A 152 30.33 7.59 -10.46
C ASN A 152 31.57 6.82 -9.99
N SER A 153 32.29 6.19 -10.91
CA SER A 153 33.43 5.35 -10.56
C SER A 153 34.66 6.16 -10.12
N THR A 154 34.71 7.46 -10.42
CA THR A 154 35.84 8.34 -10.07
C THR A 154 35.70 8.86 -8.63
N ASP A 155 34.50 9.39 -8.29
CA ASP A 155 34.25 10.04 -7.00
C ASP A 155 33.61 9.08 -5.99
N THR A 156 33.29 7.84 -6.42
CA THR A 156 32.54 6.85 -5.62
C THR A 156 31.20 7.36 -5.08
N THR A 157 30.61 8.33 -5.78
CA THR A 157 29.27 8.85 -5.44
C THR A 157 28.16 8.01 -6.10
N TYR A 158 27.01 8.00 -5.47
CA TYR A 158 25.88 7.16 -5.88
C TYR A 158 24.60 7.99 -5.97
N SER A 159 23.72 7.59 -6.89
CA SER A 159 22.32 8.00 -6.84
C SER A 159 21.57 7.31 -5.70
N GLN A 160 20.34 7.70 -5.49
CA GLN A 160 19.42 6.88 -4.71
C GLN A 160 19.11 5.56 -5.44
N TYR A 161 18.62 4.57 -4.71
CA TYR A 161 18.17 3.31 -5.30
C TYR A 161 16.86 3.50 -6.06
N SER A 162 16.68 2.70 -7.11
CA SER A 162 15.36 2.46 -7.67
C SER A 162 14.48 1.69 -6.69
N ASP A 163 13.18 1.67 -6.94
CA ASP A 163 12.30 0.71 -6.28
C ASP A 163 12.73 -0.72 -6.64
N GLY A 164 12.49 -1.65 -5.69
CA GLY A 164 12.70 -3.07 -5.93
C GLY A 164 11.65 -3.60 -6.92
N ILE A 165 12.09 -4.41 -7.88
CA ILE A 165 11.22 -5.05 -8.86
C ILE A 165 11.46 -6.57 -8.86
N ILE A 166 10.39 -7.35 -8.90
CA ILE A 166 10.47 -8.81 -8.99
C ILE A 166 11.01 -9.23 -10.38
N ALA A 167 11.73 -10.34 -10.47
CA ALA A 167 12.35 -10.85 -11.70
C ALA A 167 11.38 -10.98 -12.88
N THR A 168 10.14 -11.36 -12.62
CA THR A 168 9.08 -11.50 -13.63
C THR A 168 8.54 -10.17 -14.18
N GLY A 169 8.98 -9.04 -13.61
CA GLY A 169 8.46 -7.70 -13.93
C GLY A 169 7.22 -7.36 -13.10
N PHE A 170 6.63 -6.22 -13.40
CA PHE A 170 5.39 -5.82 -12.77
C PHE A 170 4.21 -6.67 -13.27
N ALA A 171 3.32 -7.06 -12.36
CA ALA A 171 2.05 -7.65 -12.73
C ALA A 171 1.25 -6.68 -13.64
N GLU A 172 0.44 -7.21 -14.53
CA GLU A 172 -0.35 -6.38 -15.46
C GLU A 172 -1.25 -5.38 -14.74
N ASN A 173 -1.83 -5.80 -13.62
CA ASN A 173 -2.67 -4.97 -12.76
C ASN A 173 -1.89 -4.15 -11.73
N SER A 174 -0.57 -4.06 -11.81
CA SER A 174 0.22 -3.23 -10.89
C SER A 174 0.20 -1.76 -11.29
N ALA A 175 0.39 -0.89 -10.30
CA ALA A 175 0.49 0.55 -10.52
C ALA A 175 1.60 0.91 -11.50
N GLY A 176 2.77 0.27 -11.38
CA GLY A 176 3.90 0.48 -12.27
C GLY A 176 3.60 0.12 -13.72
N SER A 177 2.85 -0.98 -13.95
CA SER A 177 2.42 -1.36 -15.30
C SER A 177 1.48 -0.32 -15.91
N ILE A 178 0.45 0.10 -15.18
CA ILE A 178 -0.54 1.08 -15.63
C ILE A 178 0.10 2.43 -15.91
N ILE A 179 0.93 2.92 -15.00
CA ILE A 179 1.66 4.19 -15.14
C ILE A 179 2.57 4.16 -16.35
N ARG A 180 3.33 3.07 -16.54
CA ARG A 180 4.22 2.89 -17.67
C ARG A 180 3.45 2.90 -19.00
N GLU A 181 2.35 2.17 -19.11
CA GLU A 181 1.52 2.14 -20.30
C GLU A 181 0.92 3.51 -20.63
N ALA A 182 0.51 4.25 -19.59
CA ALA A 182 0.02 5.60 -19.77
C ALA A 182 1.08 6.54 -20.33
N LEU A 183 2.29 6.52 -19.75
CA LEU A 183 3.42 7.35 -20.19
C LEU A 183 3.87 7.03 -21.63
N ILE A 184 4.02 5.74 -21.96
CA ILE A 184 4.39 5.30 -23.30
C ILE A 184 3.37 5.77 -24.33
N GLY A 185 2.07 5.66 -24.00
CA GLY A 185 0.99 5.98 -24.93
C GLY A 185 0.90 7.44 -25.33
N ILE A 186 1.50 8.36 -24.56
CA ILE A 186 1.55 9.80 -24.87
C ILE A 186 2.97 10.29 -25.13
N GLY A 187 3.96 9.38 -25.17
CA GLY A 187 5.37 9.75 -25.40
C GLY A 187 6.02 10.52 -24.25
N GLU A 188 5.46 10.46 -23.06
CA GLU A 188 5.96 11.15 -21.85
C GLU A 188 6.82 10.25 -20.98
N ARG A 189 7.58 10.88 -20.10
CA ARG A 189 8.41 10.19 -19.09
C ARG A 189 8.40 10.96 -17.78
N ILE A 190 8.80 10.28 -16.71
CA ILE A 190 9.01 10.93 -15.41
C ILE A 190 10.22 11.88 -15.56
N ASP A 191 10.00 13.17 -15.35
CA ASP A 191 11.04 14.19 -15.48
C ASP A 191 11.54 14.71 -14.11
N GLY A 192 10.90 14.29 -13.02
CA GLY A 192 11.25 14.69 -11.65
C GLY A 192 10.84 16.12 -11.26
N GLU A 193 10.39 16.94 -12.21
CA GLU A 193 9.97 18.32 -11.98
C GLU A 193 8.45 18.49 -12.11
N VAL A 194 7.89 18.09 -13.23
CA VAL A 194 6.46 18.23 -13.53
C VAL A 194 5.73 16.90 -13.36
N ILE A 195 6.32 15.82 -13.90
CA ILE A 195 5.77 14.46 -13.81
C ILE A 195 6.65 13.68 -12.85
N THR A 196 6.25 13.66 -11.57
CA THR A 196 6.93 12.92 -10.50
C THR A 196 6.21 11.60 -10.23
N LYS A 197 6.89 10.63 -9.60
CA LYS A 197 6.24 9.39 -9.15
C LYS A 197 5.10 9.66 -8.17
N GLU A 198 5.32 10.56 -7.23
CA GLU A 198 4.31 10.97 -6.25
C GLU A 198 3.05 11.54 -6.92
N PHE A 199 3.22 12.40 -7.92
CA PHE A 199 2.08 12.88 -8.72
C PHE A 199 1.35 11.72 -9.40
N LEU A 200 2.08 10.76 -9.97
CA LEU A 200 1.48 9.64 -10.69
C LEU A 200 0.68 8.71 -9.75
N TYR A 201 1.22 8.40 -8.57
CA TYR A 201 0.48 7.63 -7.57
C TYR A 201 -0.74 8.39 -7.04
N THR A 202 -0.60 9.69 -6.78
CA THR A 202 -1.72 10.55 -6.37
C THR A 202 -2.82 10.55 -7.44
N ALA A 203 -2.46 10.75 -8.71
CA ALA A 203 -3.42 10.74 -9.81
C ALA A 203 -4.12 9.37 -9.97
N LEU A 204 -3.38 8.26 -9.82
CA LEU A 204 -3.97 6.93 -9.88
C LEU A 204 -4.95 6.69 -8.71
N ASN A 205 -4.57 7.08 -7.50
CA ASN A 205 -5.43 6.99 -6.32
C ASN A 205 -6.69 7.84 -6.45
N GLU A 206 -6.60 9.05 -7.03
CA GLU A 206 -7.76 9.89 -7.31
C GLU A 206 -8.71 9.22 -8.32
N GLY A 207 -8.17 8.61 -9.40
CA GLY A 207 -8.97 7.84 -10.36
C GLY A 207 -9.71 6.67 -9.70
N ARG A 208 -9.03 5.93 -8.83
CA ARG A 208 -9.61 4.83 -8.06
C ARG A 208 -10.72 5.31 -7.12
N GLN A 209 -10.52 6.43 -6.43
CA GLN A 209 -11.54 7.03 -5.58
C GLN A 209 -12.77 7.51 -6.37
N GLU A 210 -12.57 8.03 -7.59
CA GLU A 210 -13.67 8.44 -8.48
C GLU A 210 -14.51 7.24 -8.93
N VAL A 211 -13.87 6.10 -9.21
CA VAL A 211 -14.57 4.85 -9.51
C VAL A 211 -15.32 4.35 -8.29
N ASP A 212 -14.67 4.35 -7.14
CA ASP A 212 -15.21 3.88 -5.89
C ASP A 212 -16.49 4.63 -5.47
N LYS A 213 -16.53 5.95 -5.69
CA LYS A 213 -17.71 6.78 -5.41
C LYS A 213 -18.86 6.54 -6.41
N ALA A 214 -18.57 6.03 -7.60
CA ALA A 214 -19.56 5.91 -8.68
C ALA A 214 -20.57 4.78 -8.45
N ALA A 215 -20.21 3.71 -7.75
CA ALA A 215 -21.11 2.59 -7.49
C ALA A 215 -21.82 2.75 -6.16
N GLY A 216 -22.96 3.41 -6.15
CA GLY A 216 -23.96 3.44 -5.06
C GLY A 216 -23.42 3.24 -3.63
N ALA A 217 -22.53 4.11 -3.15
CA ALA A 217 -21.83 4.01 -1.87
C ALA A 217 -20.69 2.94 -1.83
N GLY A 218 -20.14 2.52 -2.98
CA GLY A 218 -18.92 1.70 -3.05
C GLY A 218 -19.08 0.24 -2.65
N ARG A 219 -20.21 -0.32 -2.99
CA ARG A 219 -20.52 -1.74 -2.78
C ARG A 219 -20.08 -2.53 -4.02
N TRP A 220 -18.78 -2.65 -4.22
CA TRP A 220 -18.19 -3.39 -5.32
C TRP A 220 -18.00 -4.86 -4.96
N SER A 221 -18.46 -5.79 -5.83
CA SER A 221 -18.31 -7.24 -5.60
C SER A 221 -16.85 -7.68 -5.50
N PHE A 222 -15.97 -7.06 -6.28
CA PHE A 222 -14.53 -7.35 -6.27
C PHE A 222 -13.78 -6.78 -5.03
N ARG A 223 -14.47 -6.07 -4.14
CA ARG A 223 -13.95 -5.56 -2.86
C ARG A 223 -14.70 -6.14 -1.68
N THR A 224 -15.24 -7.32 -1.84
CA THR A 224 -15.91 -8.02 -0.76
C THR A 224 -14.96 -9.02 -0.16
N GLU A 225 -14.67 -8.86 1.13
CA GLU A 225 -13.99 -9.86 1.91
C GLU A 225 -15.02 -10.82 2.47
N PHE A 226 -14.83 -12.11 2.24
CA PHE A 226 -15.69 -13.18 2.72
C PHE A 226 -14.97 -14.02 3.76
N ASP A 227 -15.74 -14.53 4.73
CA ASP A 227 -15.24 -15.41 5.79
C ASP A 227 -14.00 -14.83 6.52
N TYR A 228 -13.96 -13.49 6.72
CA TYR A 228 -12.92 -12.85 7.50
C TYR A 228 -13.01 -13.29 8.95
N ASP A 229 -11.91 -13.77 9.52
CA ASP A 229 -11.81 -14.15 10.93
C ASP A 229 -11.64 -12.88 11.78
N ALA A 230 -12.71 -12.44 12.43
CA ALA A 230 -12.73 -11.27 13.32
C ALA A 230 -12.25 -11.60 14.74
N GLY A 231 -11.86 -12.84 15.00
CA GLY A 231 -11.40 -13.36 16.29
C GLY A 231 -12.34 -14.36 16.91
N ASN A 232 -12.05 -14.70 18.15
CA ASN A 232 -12.80 -15.70 18.89
C ASN A 232 -13.69 -15.07 19.95
N VAL A 233 -14.80 -15.73 20.22
CA VAL A 233 -15.70 -15.40 21.34
C VAL A 233 -14.95 -15.56 22.67
N ILE A 234 -14.97 -14.51 23.46
CA ILE A 234 -14.48 -14.50 24.85
C ILE A 234 -15.68 -14.34 25.76
N PRO A 235 -15.90 -15.26 26.74
CA PRO A 235 -17.04 -15.19 27.63
C PRO A 235 -17.14 -13.87 28.40
N GLY A 236 -18.32 -13.30 28.46
CA GLY A 236 -18.58 -12.02 29.12
C GLY A 236 -18.21 -10.79 28.29
N HIS A 237 -17.64 -10.94 27.10
CA HIS A 237 -17.40 -9.82 26.20
C HIS A 237 -18.64 -9.54 25.35
N ASP A 238 -18.90 -8.26 25.11
CA ASP A 238 -20.05 -7.76 24.34
C ASP A 238 -19.64 -7.10 23.02
N ARG A 239 -18.36 -7.04 22.72
CA ARG A 239 -17.84 -6.27 21.56
C ARG A 239 -16.56 -6.81 20.98
N ILE A 240 -16.35 -6.48 19.73
CA ILE A 240 -15.09 -6.68 19.00
C ILE A 240 -14.75 -5.41 18.21
N SER A 241 -13.47 -5.24 17.87
CA SER A 241 -13.07 -4.16 16.99
C SER A 241 -13.49 -4.45 15.54
N VAL A 242 -13.90 -3.42 14.80
CA VAL A 242 -14.12 -3.58 13.36
C VAL A 242 -12.78 -3.84 12.63
N PRO A 243 -12.78 -4.63 11.53
CA PRO A 243 -11.60 -4.81 10.71
C PRO A 243 -11.06 -3.47 10.22
N SER A 244 -9.73 -3.29 10.28
CA SER A 244 -9.09 -2.05 9.83
C SER A 244 -9.27 -1.78 8.33
N THR A 245 -9.58 -2.82 7.57
CA THR A 245 -9.87 -2.78 6.13
C THR A 245 -11.33 -2.48 5.81
N LEU A 246 -12.24 -2.50 6.81
CA LEU A 246 -13.64 -2.15 6.60
C LEU A 246 -13.78 -0.75 6.03
N ARG A 247 -14.59 -0.60 4.99
CA ARG A 247 -14.75 0.64 4.23
C ARG A 247 -15.23 1.81 5.08
N ARG A 248 -16.20 1.59 5.94
CA ARG A 248 -16.74 2.58 6.89
C ARG A 248 -16.87 1.96 8.28
N PRO A 249 -15.88 2.18 9.13
CA PRO A 249 -15.86 1.58 10.46
C PRO A 249 -16.86 2.20 11.44
N ASP A 250 -17.62 3.21 11.02
CA ASP A 250 -18.58 3.98 11.81
C ASP A 250 -20.03 3.52 11.59
N THR A 251 -20.28 2.65 10.60
CA THR A 251 -21.63 2.19 10.24
C THR A 251 -21.65 0.72 9.84
N TYR A 252 -22.80 0.06 10.01
CA TYR A 252 -23.00 -1.32 9.58
C TYR A 252 -23.29 -1.46 8.06
N GLU A 253 -23.50 -0.36 7.32
CA GLU A 253 -23.93 -0.40 5.93
C GLU A 253 -22.99 -1.16 4.98
N HIS A 254 -21.74 -1.30 5.38
CA HIS A 254 -20.71 -2.00 4.61
C HIS A 254 -20.37 -3.39 5.17
N ILE A 255 -21.07 -3.84 6.21
CA ILE A 255 -21.01 -5.20 6.72
C ILE A 255 -22.14 -5.99 6.05
N LEU A 256 -21.80 -7.07 5.38
CA LEU A 256 -22.76 -7.94 4.68
C LEU A 256 -23.36 -8.97 5.62
N SER A 257 -22.52 -9.57 6.46
CA SER A 257 -22.96 -10.52 7.47
C SER A 257 -21.98 -10.60 8.63
N ILE A 258 -22.48 -10.93 9.82
CA ILE A 258 -21.70 -11.40 10.97
C ILE A 258 -22.28 -12.73 11.39
N ARG A 259 -21.42 -13.74 11.58
CA ARG A 259 -21.77 -15.11 11.91
C ARG A 259 -20.86 -15.62 13.01
N ILE A 260 -21.36 -16.42 13.92
CA ILE A 260 -20.59 -16.98 15.04
C ILE A 260 -20.62 -18.51 14.96
N GLY A 261 -19.47 -19.12 15.19
CA GLY A 261 -19.27 -20.54 15.30
C GLY A 261 -19.63 -21.33 14.05
N LYS A 262 -19.87 -22.61 14.25
CA LYS A 262 -20.19 -23.56 13.17
C LYS A 262 -21.63 -23.44 12.68
N SER A 263 -22.54 -22.93 13.50
CA SER A 263 -23.96 -22.78 13.16
C SER A 263 -24.20 -21.75 12.06
N LYS A 264 -23.24 -20.81 11.89
CA LYS A 264 -23.31 -19.70 10.92
C LYS A 264 -24.63 -18.94 10.96
N THR A 265 -25.27 -18.88 12.14
CA THR A 265 -26.48 -18.07 12.32
C THR A 265 -26.12 -16.61 12.17
N GLU A 266 -26.79 -15.93 11.26
CA GLU A 266 -26.55 -14.52 10.99
C GLU A 266 -27.11 -13.66 12.13
N ILE A 267 -26.30 -12.69 12.56
CA ILE A 267 -26.67 -11.69 13.57
C ILE A 267 -27.15 -10.44 12.82
N ARG A 268 -28.27 -9.88 13.24
CA ARG A 268 -28.91 -8.75 12.55
C ARG A 268 -28.24 -7.42 12.89
N PRO A 269 -27.98 -6.55 11.89
CA PRO A 269 -27.56 -5.18 12.17
C PRO A 269 -28.73 -4.34 12.70
N VAL A 270 -28.45 -3.48 13.66
CA VAL A 270 -29.39 -2.46 14.15
C VAL A 270 -28.71 -1.10 14.25
N ASP A 271 -29.49 -0.06 14.30
CA ASP A 271 -28.96 1.29 14.50
C ASP A 271 -28.57 1.56 15.98
N LYS A 272 -27.76 2.61 16.17
CA LYS A 272 -27.30 3.03 17.51
C LYS A 272 -28.45 3.35 18.48
N VAL A 273 -29.62 3.76 17.97
CA VAL A 273 -30.77 4.10 18.82
C VAL A 273 -31.42 2.83 19.37
N ALA A 274 -31.53 1.79 18.54
CA ALA A 274 -32.03 0.49 18.98
C ALA A 274 -31.10 -0.15 20.03
N MET A 275 -29.78 -0.03 19.84
CA MET A 275 -28.77 -0.53 20.77
C MET A 275 -28.95 0.01 22.21
N ASN A 276 -29.35 1.25 22.38
CA ASN A 276 -29.54 1.85 23.71
C ASN A 276 -30.58 1.08 24.57
N ARG A 277 -31.38 0.19 23.99
CA ARG A 277 -32.35 -0.61 24.70
C ARG A 277 -31.78 -1.89 25.28
N TRP A 278 -30.66 -2.39 24.79
CA TRP A 278 -30.08 -3.67 25.18
C TRP A 278 -29.57 -3.69 26.60
N TYR A 279 -29.02 -2.57 27.04
CA TYR A 279 -28.37 -2.47 28.35
C TYR A 279 -29.12 -1.56 29.33
N LEU A 280 -30.45 -1.44 29.16
CA LEU A 280 -31.28 -0.72 30.14
C LEU A 280 -31.28 -1.47 31.47
N GLY A 281 -30.79 -0.80 32.52
CA GLY A 281 -30.68 -1.38 33.86
C GLY A 281 -29.51 -2.33 34.06
N VAL A 282 -28.59 -2.40 33.10
CA VAL A 282 -27.34 -3.16 33.18
C VAL A 282 -26.20 -2.22 33.52
N ALA A 283 -25.48 -2.48 34.62
CA ALA A 283 -24.24 -1.77 34.92
C ALA A 283 -23.04 -2.49 34.29
N ARG A 284 -22.12 -1.72 33.71
CA ARG A 284 -20.90 -2.23 33.06
C ARG A 284 -19.69 -1.34 33.40
N THR A 285 -18.64 -1.96 33.87
CA THR A 285 -17.37 -1.30 34.16
C THR A 285 -16.20 -2.27 33.94
N THR A 286 -15.02 -1.88 34.34
CA THR A 286 -13.83 -2.74 34.34
C THR A 286 -13.16 -2.76 35.70
N LEU A 287 -12.40 -3.81 35.98
CA LEU A 287 -11.58 -3.91 37.19
C LEU A 287 -10.44 -2.87 37.15
N ASN A 288 -10.28 -2.13 38.24
CA ASN A 288 -9.14 -1.24 38.45
C ASN A 288 -8.11 -1.89 39.36
N GLY A 289 -7.62 -3.05 38.97
CA GLY A 289 -6.65 -3.86 39.68
C GLY A 289 -6.93 -5.35 39.51
N ALA A 290 -5.89 -6.16 39.57
CA ALA A 290 -6.06 -7.62 39.52
C ALA A 290 -6.67 -8.13 40.80
N ILE A 291 -7.54 -9.17 40.72
CA ILE A 291 -8.15 -9.86 41.84
C ILE A 291 -7.78 -11.36 41.84
N THR A 292 -7.73 -11.94 43.00
CA THR A 292 -7.43 -13.37 43.19
C THR A 292 -8.48 -14.01 44.11
N THR A 293 -8.49 -15.32 44.19
CA THR A 293 -9.42 -16.10 45.05
C THR A 293 -9.47 -15.63 46.51
N GLY A 294 -8.37 -15.05 47.02
CA GLY A 294 -8.32 -14.54 48.39
C GLY A 294 -8.69 -13.05 48.55
N SER A 295 -9.06 -12.38 47.47
CA SER A 295 -9.44 -10.96 47.54
C SER A 295 -10.76 -10.81 48.31
N THR A 296 -10.77 -9.88 49.26
CA THR A 296 -11.94 -9.53 50.07
C THR A 296 -12.67 -8.29 49.59
N SER A 297 -12.12 -7.63 48.59
CA SER A 297 -12.70 -6.45 47.93
C SER A 297 -12.30 -6.40 46.46
N ILE A 298 -13.10 -5.73 45.65
CA ILE A 298 -12.87 -5.48 44.24
C ILE A 298 -12.87 -3.96 44.02
N ILE A 299 -11.84 -3.45 43.35
CA ILE A 299 -11.82 -2.06 42.93
C ILE A 299 -12.24 -1.99 41.47
N LEU A 300 -13.25 -1.21 41.20
CA LEU A 300 -13.77 -0.96 39.85
C LEU A 300 -13.24 0.36 39.28
N THR A 301 -13.30 0.56 37.98
CA THR A 301 -13.03 1.85 37.37
C THR A 301 -14.13 2.87 37.71
N SER A 302 -15.39 2.41 37.78
CA SER A 302 -16.55 3.16 38.29
C SER A 302 -17.53 2.20 38.92
N SER A 303 -18.09 2.56 40.06
CA SER A 303 -19.10 1.73 40.75
C SER A 303 -20.45 2.43 40.96
N GLY A 304 -20.60 3.67 40.42
CA GLY A 304 -21.81 4.47 40.66
C GLY A 304 -23.10 3.91 40.07
N ASP A 305 -23.02 3.03 39.08
CA ASP A 305 -24.17 2.37 38.45
C ASP A 305 -24.48 1.00 39.06
N PHE A 306 -23.67 0.55 40.03
CA PHE A 306 -23.83 -0.74 40.71
C PHE A 306 -24.65 -0.57 41.99
N ASP A 307 -25.44 -1.57 42.33
CA ASP A 307 -26.24 -1.61 43.56
C ASP A 307 -25.36 -1.50 44.82
N GLU A 308 -25.97 -1.18 45.95
CA GLU A 308 -25.28 -1.15 47.24
C GLU A 308 -24.75 -2.53 47.69
N SER A 309 -25.42 -3.60 47.25
CA SER A 309 -25.02 -5.00 47.48
C SER A 309 -25.64 -5.89 46.40
N GLY A 310 -25.08 -7.05 46.13
CA GLY A 310 -25.62 -7.96 45.10
C GLY A 310 -24.57 -8.89 44.53
N SER A 311 -24.76 -9.30 43.30
CA SER A 311 -23.83 -10.12 42.54
C SER A 311 -23.40 -9.40 41.28
N ILE A 312 -22.16 -9.57 40.92
CA ILE A 312 -21.59 -9.13 39.61
C ILE A 312 -21.01 -10.31 38.88
N ASP A 313 -21.02 -10.25 37.57
CA ASP A 313 -20.39 -11.20 36.69
C ASP A 313 -19.09 -10.60 36.08
N ILE A 314 -17.99 -11.29 36.27
CA ILE A 314 -16.68 -10.83 35.76
C ILE A 314 -16.30 -11.67 34.55
N ALA A 315 -16.08 -10.99 33.43
CA ALA A 315 -15.72 -11.62 32.17
C ALA A 315 -14.35 -12.30 32.22
N GLY A 316 -14.21 -13.38 31.47
CA GLY A 316 -12.91 -14.01 31.22
C GLY A 316 -11.95 -13.09 30.47
N ALA A 317 -10.67 -13.33 30.60
CA ALA A 317 -9.61 -12.61 29.86
C ALA A 317 -9.23 -13.31 28.57
N ALA A 318 -9.55 -14.60 28.43
CA ALA A 318 -9.22 -15.43 27.28
C ALA A 318 -10.37 -16.38 26.93
N VAL A 319 -10.32 -16.98 25.76
CA VAL A 319 -11.31 -17.94 25.24
C VAL A 319 -11.48 -19.20 26.11
N SER A 320 -10.47 -19.53 26.91
CA SER A 320 -10.51 -20.67 27.86
C SER A 320 -11.07 -20.32 29.21
N ASP A 321 -11.33 -19.06 29.48
CA ASP A 321 -11.81 -18.60 30.75
C ASP A 321 -13.33 -18.71 30.82
N THR A 322 -13.86 -18.68 32.04
CA THR A 322 -15.30 -18.69 32.31
C THR A 322 -15.71 -17.41 33.01
N ILE A 323 -16.97 -17.07 32.90
CA ILE A 323 -17.57 -15.97 33.66
C ILE A 323 -17.59 -16.33 35.14
N ASP A 324 -17.17 -15.40 36.01
CA ASP A 324 -17.24 -15.55 37.46
C ASP A 324 -18.37 -14.73 38.02
N ALA A 325 -19.37 -15.41 38.62
CA ALA A 325 -20.37 -14.74 39.44
C ALA A 325 -19.79 -14.49 40.84
N VAL A 326 -19.72 -13.23 41.25
CA VAL A 326 -19.09 -12.77 42.47
C VAL A 326 -20.10 -11.98 43.28
N ASP A 327 -20.37 -12.42 44.49
CA ASP A 327 -21.27 -11.72 45.41
C ASP A 327 -20.50 -10.70 46.24
N TYR A 328 -21.15 -9.57 46.53
CA TYR A 328 -20.60 -8.51 47.39
C TYR A 328 -21.68 -7.94 48.32
N THR A 329 -21.25 -7.42 49.47
CA THR A 329 -22.21 -6.94 50.51
C THR A 329 -22.19 -5.41 50.67
N SER A 330 -21.28 -4.72 50.03
CA SER A 330 -21.24 -3.26 50.11
C SER A 330 -20.60 -2.67 48.86
N ASN A 331 -21.10 -1.51 48.41
CA ASN A 331 -20.51 -0.68 47.38
C ASN A 331 -20.14 0.68 47.97
N THR A 332 -18.87 1.05 47.89
CA THR A 332 -18.39 2.36 48.33
C THR A 332 -18.02 3.19 47.09
N GLU A 333 -18.98 3.93 46.56
CA GLU A 333 -18.85 4.70 45.34
C GLU A 333 -17.67 5.71 45.38
N SER A 334 -17.42 6.32 46.54
CA SER A 334 -16.31 7.31 46.67
C SER A 334 -14.92 6.72 46.43
N THR A 335 -14.76 5.41 46.54
CA THR A 335 -13.53 4.64 46.30
C THR A 335 -13.69 3.63 45.17
N ASN A 336 -14.86 3.56 44.55
CA ASN A 336 -15.22 2.54 43.54
C ASN A 336 -14.95 1.10 44.04
N THR A 337 -15.24 0.81 45.30
CA THR A 337 -14.87 -0.44 45.94
C THR A 337 -16.08 -1.26 46.33
N LEU A 338 -16.14 -2.51 45.85
CA LEU A 338 -17.06 -3.54 46.30
C LEU A 338 -16.41 -4.32 47.46
N GLY A 339 -17.05 -4.36 48.59
CA GLY A 339 -16.53 -4.98 49.81
C GLY A 339 -17.17 -6.31 50.18
N THR A 340 -16.45 -7.13 50.92
CA THR A 340 -16.85 -8.48 51.36
C THR A 340 -17.26 -9.35 50.18
N VAL A 341 -16.33 -9.54 49.24
CA VAL A 341 -16.58 -10.32 48.02
C VAL A 341 -16.36 -11.82 48.26
N THR A 342 -17.19 -12.63 47.59
CA THR A 342 -17.09 -14.12 47.59
C THR A 342 -17.39 -14.63 46.17
N GLY A 343 -16.90 -15.83 45.85
CA GLY A 343 -17.18 -16.47 44.54
C GLY A 343 -16.08 -16.32 43.50
N ILE A 344 -14.98 -15.60 43.79
CA ILE A 344 -13.87 -15.48 42.83
C ILE A 344 -13.23 -16.85 42.62
N LYS A 345 -13.17 -17.32 41.35
CA LYS A 345 -12.54 -18.58 40.96
C LYS A 345 -11.01 -18.55 41.11
N ALA A 346 -10.41 -19.75 41.09
CA ALA A 346 -8.99 -19.95 41.38
C ALA A 346 -8.04 -19.19 40.42
N ALA A 347 -8.43 -18.96 39.18
CA ALA A 347 -7.64 -18.25 38.20
C ALA A 347 -7.50 -16.75 38.52
N GLY A 348 -8.46 -16.16 39.23
CA GLY A 348 -8.52 -14.70 39.40
C GLY A 348 -8.78 -13.95 38.12
N HIS A 349 -8.74 -12.63 38.20
CA HIS A 349 -8.91 -11.75 37.01
C HIS A 349 -7.88 -10.63 36.99
N SER A 350 -7.43 -10.29 35.81
CA SER A 350 -6.48 -9.17 35.60
C SER A 350 -7.19 -7.82 35.69
N SER A 351 -6.42 -6.77 35.92
CA SER A 351 -6.89 -5.40 35.76
C SER A 351 -7.41 -5.19 34.33
N GLY A 352 -8.54 -4.49 34.19
CA GLY A 352 -9.21 -4.26 32.92
C GLY A 352 -10.25 -5.30 32.54
N ALA A 353 -10.40 -6.43 33.27
CA ALA A 353 -11.49 -7.38 33.05
C ALA A 353 -12.86 -6.70 33.23
N ILE A 354 -13.82 -7.04 32.37
CA ILE A 354 -15.16 -6.43 32.36
C ILE A 354 -15.98 -6.99 33.54
N ALA A 355 -16.66 -6.11 34.25
CA ALA A 355 -17.59 -6.47 35.31
C ALA A 355 -18.99 -6.01 34.93
N TRP A 356 -19.95 -6.88 35.07
CA TRP A 356 -21.35 -6.67 34.75
C TRP A 356 -22.26 -6.84 36.01
N GLN A 357 -23.33 -6.04 36.07
CA GLN A 357 -24.45 -6.32 36.98
C GLN A 357 -25.75 -6.25 36.20
N GLY A 358 -26.56 -7.29 36.33
CA GLY A 358 -27.85 -7.39 35.65
C GLY A 358 -27.79 -7.74 34.16
N ALA A 359 -26.63 -8.14 33.63
CA ALA A 359 -26.52 -8.58 32.25
C ALA A 359 -27.10 -9.99 32.07
N SER A 360 -27.67 -10.23 30.87
CA SER A 360 -28.02 -11.58 30.42
C SER A 360 -26.97 -12.04 29.43
N PHE A 361 -26.37 -13.20 29.69
CA PHE A 361 -25.34 -13.77 28.81
C PHE A 361 -25.96 -14.78 27.85
N GLY A 362 -25.43 -14.87 26.63
CA GLY A 362 -25.91 -15.81 25.63
C GLY A 362 -25.45 -15.53 24.24
N TYR A 363 -26.10 -16.16 23.27
CA TYR A 363 -25.83 -15.92 21.84
C TYR A 363 -26.52 -14.64 21.38
N PRO A 364 -25.77 -13.62 20.93
CA PRO A 364 -26.36 -12.36 20.49
C PRO A 364 -27.16 -12.54 19.19
N THR A 365 -28.30 -11.87 19.10
CA THR A 365 -29.17 -11.88 17.91
C THR A 365 -29.04 -10.63 17.05
N GLU A 366 -28.50 -9.58 17.63
CA GLU A 366 -28.35 -8.27 16.99
C GLU A 366 -26.98 -7.67 17.29
N TYR A 367 -26.50 -6.79 16.40
CA TYR A 367 -25.31 -5.99 16.61
C TYR A 367 -25.49 -4.55 16.13
N ALA A 368 -24.71 -3.63 16.70
CA ALA A 368 -24.58 -2.27 16.22
C ALA A 368 -23.10 -1.92 16.03
N VAL A 369 -22.83 -0.97 15.17
CA VAL A 369 -21.46 -0.43 14.96
C VAL A 369 -21.40 0.97 15.56
N VAL A 370 -20.48 1.17 16.48
CA VAL A 370 -20.32 2.44 17.20
C VAL A 370 -18.83 2.69 17.44
N ASP A 371 -18.35 3.85 16.98
CA ASP A 371 -16.99 4.34 17.24
C ASP A 371 -15.85 3.32 16.91
N GLY A 372 -16.04 2.53 15.85
CA GLY A 372 -15.06 1.53 15.42
C GLY A 372 -15.13 0.20 16.15
N GLU A 373 -16.20 -0.03 16.92
CA GLU A 373 -16.50 -1.29 17.57
C GLU A 373 -17.83 -1.88 17.08
N ILE A 374 -17.90 -3.20 16.98
CA ILE A 374 -19.12 -3.96 16.82
C ILE A 374 -19.58 -4.34 18.21
N ILE A 375 -20.76 -3.85 18.62
CA ILE A 375 -21.35 -4.12 19.92
C ILE A 375 -22.51 -5.09 19.72
N PHE A 376 -22.51 -6.17 20.43
CA PHE A 376 -23.54 -7.21 20.40
C PHE A 376 -24.68 -6.92 21.39
N SER A 377 -25.88 -7.45 21.10
CA SER A 377 -27.07 -7.22 21.90
C SER A 377 -26.99 -7.79 23.31
N GLN A 378 -26.08 -8.69 23.58
CA GLN A 378 -25.74 -9.24 24.89
C GLN A 378 -24.32 -9.77 24.92
N PRO A 379 -23.69 -9.85 26.10
CA PRO A 379 -22.39 -10.48 26.25
C PRO A 379 -22.49 -12.00 26.00
N PHE A 380 -21.41 -12.58 25.50
CA PHE A 380 -21.33 -14.02 25.25
C PHE A 380 -21.31 -14.83 26.57
N ASP A 381 -21.93 -16.00 26.57
CA ASP A 381 -21.86 -16.97 27.63
C ASP A 381 -20.64 -17.90 27.52
N ASP A 382 -20.48 -18.80 28.47
CA ASP A 382 -19.40 -19.80 28.49
C ASP A 382 -19.60 -20.91 27.43
N ASP A 383 -20.82 -21.16 26.98
CA ASP A 383 -21.14 -22.24 26.04
C ASP A 383 -20.58 -21.96 24.62
N HIS A 384 -20.37 -20.71 24.28
CA HIS A 384 -19.85 -20.27 23.00
C HIS A 384 -18.35 -19.91 23.03
N ALA A 385 -17.69 -20.15 24.16
CA ALA A 385 -16.28 -19.85 24.36
C ALA A 385 -15.37 -20.41 23.24
N GLY A 386 -14.53 -19.58 22.63
CA GLY A 386 -13.59 -19.98 21.60
C GLY A 386 -14.18 -20.19 20.20
N GLU A 387 -15.48 -19.99 20.00
CA GLU A 387 -16.07 -20.00 18.66
C GLU A 387 -15.55 -18.81 17.84
N ASN A 388 -15.28 -19.04 16.55
CA ASN A 388 -14.83 -17.97 15.65
C ASN A 388 -15.99 -17.03 15.30
N ILE A 389 -15.67 -15.75 15.19
CA ILE A 389 -16.58 -14.72 14.68
C ILE A 389 -16.18 -14.44 13.23
N TRP A 390 -17.06 -14.76 12.29
CA TRP A 390 -16.86 -14.58 10.88
C TRP A 390 -17.59 -13.36 10.37
N MET A 391 -16.93 -12.59 9.49
CA MET A 391 -17.50 -11.39 8.88
C MET A 391 -17.36 -11.42 7.38
N ASP A 392 -18.41 -10.96 6.70
CA ASP A 392 -18.35 -10.58 5.30
C ASP A 392 -18.58 -9.06 5.20
N PHE A 393 -17.72 -8.36 4.48
CA PHE A 393 -17.82 -6.90 4.41
C PHE A 393 -17.17 -6.32 3.15
N TYR A 394 -17.49 -5.06 2.85
CA TYR A 394 -16.82 -4.31 1.79
C TYR A 394 -15.55 -3.63 2.31
N GLU A 395 -14.45 -3.88 1.62
CA GLU A 395 -13.17 -3.28 1.95
C GLU A 395 -13.04 -1.84 1.45
N LYS A 396 -12.25 -1.05 2.16
CA LYS A 396 -11.80 0.25 1.66
C LYS A 396 -10.73 0.08 0.59
N ILE A 397 -10.62 1.08 -0.28
CA ILE A 397 -9.52 1.14 -1.25
C ILE A 397 -8.19 1.23 -0.53
N SER A 398 -7.27 0.33 -0.86
CA SER A 398 -5.88 0.46 -0.47
C SER A 398 -5.19 1.52 -1.33
N ALA A 399 -4.48 2.45 -0.70
CA ALA A 399 -3.73 3.45 -1.44
C ALA A 399 -2.53 2.81 -2.16
N VAL A 400 -2.31 3.21 -3.40
CA VAL A 400 -1.12 2.87 -4.16
C VAL A 400 0.02 3.83 -3.78
N ASN A 401 1.14 3.28 -3.35
CA ASN A 401 2.32 4.02 -2.92
C ASN A 401 3.60 3.55 -3.61
N SER A 402 3.55 2.43 -4.32
CA SER A 402 4.68 1.85 -5.03
C SER A 402 4.28 1.28 -6.40
N ASP A 403 5.27 1.09 -7.26
CA ASP A 403 5.05 0.48 -8.58
C ASP A 403 4.59 -1.00 -8.49
N ALA A 404 4.89 -1.67 -7.38
CA ALA A 404 4.54 -3.07 -7.16
C ALA A 404 3.11 -3.27 -6.62
N ASP A 405 2.47 -2.21 -6.12
CA ASP A 405 1.12 -2.30 -5.58
C ASP A 405 0.14 -2.71 -6.68
N THR A 406 -0.66 -3.71 -6.40
CA THR A 406 -1.66 -4.23 -7.34
C THR A 406 -3.02 -3.58 -7.13
N LEU A 407 -3.74 -3.42 -8.21
CA LEU A 407 -5.12 -2.94 -8.22
C LEU A 407 -6.06 -4.15 -8.15
N ASP A 408 -7.08 -4.02 -7.33
CA ASP A 408 -8.12 -5.04 -7.08
C ASP A 408 -9.24 -4.99 -8.12
N GLU A 409 -9.35 -3.88 -8.85
CA GLU A 409 -10.40 -3.71 -9.85
C GLU A 409 -10.23 -4.67 -11.04
N THR A 410 -11.29 -5.37 -11.40
CA THR A 410 -11.30 -6.34 -12.51
C THR A 410 -10.95 -5.70 -13.87
N ASN A 411 -11.30 -4.43 -14.06
CA ASN A 411 -10.98 -3.67 -15.27
C ASN A 411 -9.95 -2.58 -14.99
N PHE A 412 -8.80 -2.95 -14.46
CA PHE A 412 -7.72 -2.02 -14.10
C PHE A 412 -7.20 -1.22 -15.31
N THR A 413 -7.34 -1.73 -16.52
CA THR A 413 -6.88 -1.05 -17.75
C THR A 413 -7.59 0.28 -18.01
N MET A 414 -8.77 0.50 -17.40
CA MET A 414 -9.52 1.76 -17.50
C MET A 414 -8.73 2.94 -16.88
N TYR A 415 -7.78 2.68 -16.00
CA TYR A 415 -6.95 3.74 -15.43
C TYR A 415 -5.88 4.26 -16.37
N ILE A 416 -5.53 3.53 -17.44
CA ILE A 416 -4.54 3.98 -18.44
C ILE A 416 -4.99 5.28 -19.12
N PRO A 417 -6.19 5.38 -19.73
CA PRO A 417 -6.66 6.63 -20.28
C PRO A 417 -6.85 7.73 -19.22
N TYR A 418 -7.29 7.40 -18.01
CA TYR A 418 -7.36 8.39 -16.93
C TYR A 418 -5.98 8.99 -16.61
N MET A 419 -4.97 8.16 -16.48
CA MET A 419 -3.60 8.59 -16.21
C MET A 419 -3.05 9.45 -17.36
N ARG A 420 -3.31 9.07 -18.63
CA ARG A 420 -2.92 9.89 -19.80
C ARG A 420 -3.55 11.28 -19.72
N TYR A 421 -4.84 11.36 -19.45
CA TYR A 421 -5.52 12.63 -19.24
C TYR A 421 -4.89 13.46 -18.13
N ARG A 422 -4.63 12.87 -16.96
CA ARG A 422 -4.03 13.57 -15.81
C ARG A 422 -2.62 14.08 -16.09
N ILE A 423 -1.80 13.32 -16.83
CA ILE A 423 -0.47 13.73 -17.25
C ILE A 423 -0.54 14.90 -18.23
N LYS A 424 -1.43 14.84 -19.23
CA LYS A 424 -1.66 15.96 -20.16
C LYS A 424 -2.12 17.22 -19.42
N LEU A 425 -3.08 17.09 -18.52
CA LEU A 425 -3.59 18.19 -17.70
C LEU A 425 -2.49 18.82 -16.82
N ARG A 426 -1.52 18.04 -16.37
CA ARG A 426 -0.37 18.54 -15.61
C ARG A 426 0.55 19.39 -16.46
N ARG A 427 0.69 19.06 -17.74
CA ARG A 427 1.47 19.82 -18.74
C ARG A 427 0.73 21.04 -19.25
N ASP A 428 -0.55 20.87 -19.56
CA ASP A 428 -1.44 21.89 -20.11
C ASP A 428 -2.63 22.10 -19.18
N LYS A 429 -2.59 23.15 -18.38
CA LYS A 429 -3.63 23.49 -17.41
C LYS A 429 -4.94 23.96 -18.05
N ASP A 430 -4.89 24.35 -19.32
CA ASP A 430 -6.03 24.84 -20.09
C ASP A 430 -6.73 23.69 -20.85
N LEU A 431 -6.27 22.44 -20.64
CA LEU A 431 -6.85 21.26 -21.27
C LEU A 431 -8.35 21.12 -20.89
N ASP A 432 -9.21 21.17 -21.90
CA ASP A 432 -10.64 21.02 -21.73
C ASP A 432 -10.99 19.54 -21.47
N ARG A 433 -11.40 19.25 -20.24
CA ARG A 433 -11.76 17.91 -19.76
C ARG A 433 -12.77 17.21 -20.66
N ASP A 434 -13.82 17.94 -21.09
CA ASP A 434 -14.93 17.35 -21.82
C ASP A 434 -14.60 17.12 -23.31
N LYS A 435 -13.48 17.67 -23.78
CA LYS A 435 -12.99 17.47 -25.15
C LYS A 435 -11.88 16.43 -25.26
N ASP A 436 -11.18 16.13 -24.16
CA ASP A 436 -10.08 15.17 -24.17
C ASP A 436 -10.57 13.76 -24.44
N ALA A 437 -9.97 13.09 -25.42
CA ALA A 437 -10.37 11.75 -25.84
C ALA A 437 -10.11 10.68 -24.77
N ASP A 438 -8.98 10.80 -24.04
CA ASP A 438 -8.63 9.84 -23.00
C ASP A 438 -9.61 9.96 -21.81
N PHE A 439 -10.00 11.20 -21.45
CA PHE A 439 -11.00 11.40 -20.40
C PHE A 439 -12.37 10.83 -20.76
N LYS A 440 -12.80 11.00 -22.02
CA LYS A 440 -14.05 10.39 -22.52
C LYS A 440 -14.00 8.87 -22.46
N THR A 441 -12.91 8.28 -22.95
CA THR A 441 -12.71 6.82 -22.91
C THR A 441 -12.77 6.29 -21.48
N TRP A 442 -12.10 6.95 -20.55
CA TRP A 442 -12.16 6.56 -19.14
C TRP A 442 -13.59 6.65 -18.57
N LYS A 443 -14.30 7.73 -18.87
CA LYS A 443 -15.68 7.93 -18.40
C LYS A 443 -16.59 6.82 -18.90
N GLU A 444 -16.51 6.47 -20.19
CA GLU A 444 -17.28 5.38 -20.79
C GLU A 444 -16.95 4.02 -20.14
N GLN A 445 -15.68 3.72 -19.90
CA GLN A 445 -15.25 2.48 -19.25
C GLN A 445 -15.71 2.41 -17.79
N LYS A 446 -15.66 3.54 -17.06
CA LYS A 446 -16.20 3.65 -15.70
C LYS A 446 -17.71 3.41 -15.66
N GLU A 447 -18.46 4.03 -16.56
CA GLU A 447 -19.91 3.86 -16.65
C GLU A 447 -20.28 2.41 -17.02
N ALA A 448 -19.52 1.78 -17.90
CA ALA A 448 -19.69 0.37 -18.24
C ALA A 448 -19.43 -0.57 -17.06
N LEU A 449 -18.39 -0.31 -16.28
CA LEU A 449 -18.08 -1.08 -15.06
C LEU A 449 -19.19 -0.95 -14.02
N VAL A 450 -19.67 0.27 -13.78
CA VAL A 450 -20.82 0.55 -12.89
C VAL A 450 -22.06 -0.21 -13.35
N ALA A 451 -22.38 -0.14 -14.66
CA ALA A 451 -23.54 -0.84 -15.21
C ALA A 451 -23.43 -2.36 -15.07
N GLN A 452 -22.23 -2.93 -15.27
CA GLN A 452 -21.99 -4.36 -15.10
C GLN A 452 -22.20 -4.80 -13.64
N GLU A 453 -21.76 -4.02 -12.69
CA GLU A 453 -21.91 -4.31 -11.26
C GLU A 453 -23.38 -4.26 -10.82
N PHE A 454 -24.14 -3.26 -11.29
CA PHE A 454 -25.57 -3.16 -10.99
C PHE A 454 -26.39 -4.29 -11.64
N LEU A 455 -26.09 -4.69 -12.87
CA LEU A 455 -26.76 -5.82 -13.50
C LEU A 455 -26.50 -7.15 -12.77
N GLY A 456 -25.35 -7.30 -12.14
CA GLY A 456 -25.03 -8.46 -11.30
C GLY A 456 -25.78 -8.48 -9.97
N GLN A 457 -26.16 -7.33 -9.42
CA GLN A 457 -26.87 -7.21 -8.13
C GLN A 457 -28.39 -7.39 -8.26
N ASP A 458 -28.98 -6.99 -9.36
CA ASP A 458 -30.45 -7.13 -9.59
C ASP A 458 -30.94 -8.60 -9.67
N ILE A 459 -30.03 -9.55 -9.81
CA ILE A 459 -30.39 -11.00 -9.79
C ILE A 459 -30.65 -11.52 -8.37
N ARG A 460 -30.36 -10.73 -7.32
CA ARG A 460 -30.64 -11.06 -5.92
C ARG A 460 -31.90 -10.39 -5.36
N ILE A 461 -32.95 -10.27 -6.15
CA ILE A 461 -34.28 -9.98 -5.58
C ILE A 461 -34.70 -11.24 -4.82
N GLN A 462 -34.51 -11.25 -3.53
CA GLN A 462 -35.24 -12.16 -2.65
C GLN A 462 -36.73 -11.84 -2.84
N VAL A 463 -37.41 -12.71 -3.53
CA VAL A 463 -38.87 -12.70 -3.53
C VAL A 463 -39.28 -13.16 -2.13
N ASP A 464 -39.54 -12.18 -1.28
CA ASP A 464 -40.21 -12.41 0.00
C ASP A 464 -41.62 -12.87 -0.32
N VAL A 465 -41.85 -14.18 -0.39
CA VAL A 465 -43.19 -14.76 -0.53
C VAL A 465 -43.78 -14.74 0.86
N PRO A 466 -44.76 -13.88 1.16
CA PRO A 466 -45.45 -13.92 2.43
C PRO A 466 -46.16 -15.26 2.57
N ARG A 467 -45.83 -16.00 3.61
CA ARG A 467 -46.59 -17.19 4.07
C ARG A 467 -47.74 -16.78 4.97
#